data_9bde124edb9436271c94c6295d16fd96
#
_entry.id   9bde124edb9436271c94c6295d16fd96
#
_cell.length_a   1.000
_cell.length_b   1.000
_cell.length_c   1.000
_cell.angle_alpha   90.00
_cell.angle_beta   90.00
_cell.angle_gamma   90.00
#
_symmetry.space_group_name_H-M   'P 1'
#
loop_
_entity.id
_entity.type
_entity.pdbx_description
1 polymer ?
#
loop_
_entity_poly.entity_id
_entity_poly.type
_entity_poly.pdbx_seq_one_letter_code
_entity_poly.pdbx_strand_id
1 'polypeptide(L)'
;EIDRAPEQSNSDPLGPLFDLLEPRTACEFCDDGLKIKMDLSRVRWLATTNNVERLDPALRSRFKLFRVQAPTPQQVRGITMRQYAQLLRQHPWGVYFEPALPEPVLAALARHTPRDLGRALHSACARAAKAGRSVLSTADFDPPPASDRRPMGFT
;
A
#
# COMPACT_ATOMS: atom_id res chain seq x y z
N GLU A 1 9.60 -1.49 2.85
CA GLU A 1 10.05 -0.10 2.75
C GLU A 1 11.53 -0.04 3.13
N ILE A 2 12.39 0.03 2.12
CA ILE A 2 13.86 -0.05 2.33
C ILE A 2 14.46 1.22 2.95
N ASP A 3 13.73 2.33 2.91
CA ASP A 3 14.13 3.60 3.54
C ASP A 3 13.93 3.63 5.07
N ARG A 4 13.36 2.58 5.64
CA ARG A 4 13.13 2.44 7.09
C ARG A 4 14.11 1.50 7.78
N ALA A 5 15.10 1.01 7.06
CA ALA A 5 16.15 0.23 7.68
C ALA A 5 16.85 1.06 8.77
N PRO A 6 17.05 0.53 9.99
CA PRO A 6 17.62 1.29 11.07
C PRO A 6 19.08 1.68 10.79
N GLU A 7 19.38 2.97 10.84
CA GLU A 7 20.73 3.51 10.65
C GLU A 7 21.67 3.23 11.87
N GLN A 8 21.11 2.72 12.97
CA GLN A 8 21.81 2.58 14.26
C GLN A 8 22.10 1.12 14.67
N SER A 9 22.00 0.16 13.76
CA SER A 9 22.39 -1.20 14.07
C SER A 9 23.90 -1.38 13.82
N ASN A 10 24.58 -2.15 14.67
CA ASN A 10 26.01 -2.52 14.49
C ASN A 10 26.25 -3.33 13.19
N SER A 11 25.21 -3.65 12.44
CA SER A 11 25.24 -4.27 11.12
C SER A 11 24.45 -3.41 10.15
N ASP A 12 24.99 -3.21 8.96
CA ASP A 12 24.27 -2.57 7.86
C ASP A 12 23.22 -3.54 7.30
N PRO A 13 21.91 -3.34 7.56
CA PRO A 13 20.88 -4.26 7.08
C PRO A 13 20.69 -4.21 5.56
N LEU A 14 21.20 -3.16 4.89
CA LEU A 14 21.13 -3.01 3.44
C LEU A 14 22.41 -3.49 2.74
N GLY A 15 23.48 -3.75 3.49
CA GLY A 15 24.76 -4.22 2.96
C GLY A 15 24.62 -5.40 2.01
N PRO A 16 23.91 -6.49 2.36
CA PRO A 16 23.72 -7.62 1.47
C PRO A 16 23.04 -7.30 0.15
N LEU A 17 22.25 -6.22 0.08
CA LEU A 17 21.59 -5.82 -1.18
C LEU A 17 22.58 -5.37 -2.25
N PHE A 18 23.74 -4.86 -1.87
CA PHE A 18 24.76 -4.45 -2.85
C PHE A 18 25.24 -5.64 -3.67
N ASP A 19 25.44 -6.79 -3.01
CA ASP A 19 25.85 -8.03 -3.67
C ASP A 19 24.70 -8.70 -4.42
N LEU A 20 23.50 -8.67 -3.86
CA LEU A 20 22.31 -9.29 -4.46
C LEU A 20 21.79 -8.55 -5.71
N LEU A 21 22.01 -7.24 -5.80
CA LEU A 21 21.57 -6.42 -6.93
C LEU A 21 22.58 -6.39 -8.08
N GLU A 22 23.80 -6.86 -7.87
CA GLU A 22 24.83 -6.97 -8.91
C GLU A 22 24.90 -8.41 -9.41
N PRO A 23 24.57 -8.71 -10.69
CA PRO A 23 24.54 -10.09 -11.20
C PRO A 23 25.84 -10.88 -11.02
N ARG A 24 26.98 -10.18 -11.02
CA ARG A 24 28.31 -10.82 -10.90
C ARG A 24 28.59 -11.33 -9.48
N THR A 25 28.08 -10.64 -8.46
CA THR A 25 28.23 -11.04 -7.06
C THR A 25 27.07 -11.93 -6.61
N ALA A 26 25.88 -11.69 -7.14
CA ALA A 26 24.67 -12.47 -6.83
C ALA A 26 24.79 -13.96 -7.26
N CYS A 27 25.60 -14.30 -8.27
CA CYS A 27 25.79 -15.69 -8.68
C CYS A 27 26.59 -16.52 -7.65
N GLU A 28 27.36 -15.86 -6.77
CA GLU A 28 28.17 -16.48 -5.74
C GLU A 28 27.76 -16.05 -4.32
N PHE A 29 26.52 -15.55 -4.18
CA PHE A 29 26.04 -15.05 -2.90
C PHE A 29 26.11 -16.13 -1.82
N CYS A 30 26.67 -15.77 -0.67
CA CYS A 30 26.73 -16.64 0.50
C CYS A 30 25.92 -16.03 1.65
N ASP A 31 24.91 -16.74 2.12
CA ASP A 31 24.18 -16.33 3.32
C ASP A 31 25.06 -16.51 4.55
N ASP A 32 25.29 -15.43 5.30
CA ASP A 32 26.18 -15.43 6.45
C ASP A 32 25.65 -16.21 7.65
N GLY A 33 24.36 -16.29 7.81
CA GLY A 33 23.71 -17.05 8.88
C GLY A 33 23.73 -18.55 8.62
N LEU A 34 23.37 -18.96 7.40
CA LEU A 34 23.26 -20.36 7.01
C LEU A 34 24.55 -20.93 6.42
N LYS A 35 25.49 -20.06 6.03
CA LYS A 35 26.74 -20.45 5.31
C LYS A 35 26.48 -21.25 4.03
N ILE A 36 25.37 -20.94 3.35
CA ILE A 36 24.97 -21.59 2.10
C ILE A 36 25.26 -20.66 0.93
N LYS A 37 25.94 -21.19 -0.08
CA LYS A 37 26.13 -20.49 -1.36
C LYS A 37 24.92 -20.70 -2.26
N MET A 38 24.45 -19.62 -2.88
CA MET A 38 23.28 -19.62 -3.76
C MET A 38 23.53 -18.75 -5.00
N ASP A 39 23.07 -19.22 -6.15
CA ASP A 39 23.02 -18.37 -7.35
C ASP A 39 21.70 -17.59 -7.36
N LEU A 40 21.77 -16.31 -7.01
CA LEU A 40 20.63 -15.38 -6.99
C LEU A 40 20.66 -14.40 -8.16
N SER A 41 21.54 -14.61 -9.17
CA SER A 41 21.70 -13.73 -10.32
C SER A 41 20.44 -13.59 -11.19
N ARG A 42 19.52 -14.57 -11.10
CA ARG A 42 18.24 -14.59 -11.83
C ARG A 42 17.06 -14.07 -11.02
N VAL A 43 17.26 -13.70 -9.76
CA VAL A 43 16.21 -13.17 -8.91
C VAL A 43 15.91 -11.73 -9.32
N ARG A 44 14.62 -11.41 -9.44
CA ARG A 44 14.15 -10.04 -9.70
C ARG A 44 13.72 -9.40 -8.39
N TRP A 45 14.44 -8.37 -8.01
CA TRP A 45 14.20 -7.63 -6.78
C TRP A 45 13.23 -6.48 -7.01
N LEU A 46 12.19 -6.41 -6.18
CA LEU A 46 11.26 -5.28 -6.13
C LEU A 46 11.35 -4.65 -4.75
N ALA A 47 11.64 -3.38 -4.69
CA ALA A 47 11.69 -2.62 -3.46
C ALA A 47 10.69 -1.47 -3.49
N THR A 48 10.18 -1.09 -2.33
CA THR A 48 9.34 0.09 -2.17
C THR A 48 10.00 1.06 -1.19
N THR A 49 9.85 2.34 -1.47
CA THR A 49 10.31 3.42 -0.59
C THR A 49 9.32 4.58 -0.63
N ASN A 50 9.14 5.25 0.49
CA ASN A 50 8.39 6.51 0.56
C ASN A 50 9.31 7.72 0.35
N ASN A 51 10.61 7.56 0.59
CA ASN A 51 11.59 8.62 0.41
C ASN A 51 12.86 8.08 -0.27
N VAL A 52 12.95 8.28 -1.58
CA VAL A 52 14.09 7.82 -2.38
C VAL A 52 15.40 8.55 -2.04
N GLU A 53 15.31 9.76 -1.52
CA GLU A 53 16.50 10.56 -1.17
C GLU A 53 17.20 10.04 0.10
N ARG A 54 16.51 9.23 0.91
CA ARG A 54 17.11 8.55 2.07
C ARG A 54 17.90 7.29 1.71
N LEU A 55 17.76 6.82 0.48
CA LEU A 55 18.53 5.66 0.03
C LEU A 55 19.95 6.09 -0.35
N ASP A 56 20.90 5.24 0.01
CA ASP A 56 22.28 5.40 -0.44
C ASP A 56 22.33 5.57 -1.98
N PRO A 57 23.05 6.57 -2.51
CA PRO A 57 23.14 6.81 -3.94
C PRO A 57 23.66 5.60 -4.73
N ALA A 58 24.57 4.81 -4.16
CA ALA A 58 25.09 3.61 -4.80
C ALA A 58 24.05 2.50 -4.86
N LEU A 59 23.21 2.35 -3.82
CA LEU A 59 22.08 1.42 -3.83
C LEU A 59 21.01 1.88 -4.83
N ARG A 60 20.69 3.18 -4.82
CA ARG A 60 19.72 3.79 -5.73
C ARG A 60 20.08 3.59 -7.19
N SER A 61 21.37 3.67 -7.54
CA SER A 61 21.85 3.48 -8.92
C SER A 61 21.61 2.07 -9.48
N ARG A 62 21.43 1.08 -8.60
CA ARG A 62 21.18 -0.32 -8.98
C ARG A 62 19.70 -0.63 -9.23
N PHE A 63 18.80 0.31 -8.90
CA PHE A 63 17.37 0.17 -9.13
C PHE A 63 16.89 1.01 -10.32
N LYS A 64 15.95 0.45 -11.07
CA LYS A 64 15.14 1.26 -11.98
C LYS A 64 13.99 1.86 -11.18
N LEU A 65 14.00 3.18 -11.01
CA LEU A 65 13.01 3.90 -10.24
C LEU A 65 11.71 4.12 -11.02
N PHE A 66 10.60 3.79 -10.38
CA PHE A 66 9.26 4.08 -10.87
C PHE A 66 8.52 4.91 -9.82
N ARG A 67 8.08 6.10 -10.20
CA ARG A 67 7.27 6.92 -9.31
C ARG A 67 5.80 6.54 -9.45
N VAL A 68 5.21 6.05 -8.36
CA VAL A 68 3.77 5.78 -8.28
C VAL A 68 3.07 7.02 -7.72
N GLN A 69 2.28 7.67 -8.56
CA GLN A 69 1.51 8.84 -8.15
C GLN A 69 0.29 8.44 -7.33
N ALA A 70 -0.18 9.35 -6.46
CA ALA A 70 -1.45 9.17 -5.79
C ALA A 70 -2.58 9.06 -6.83
N PRO A 71 -3.59 8.22 -6.59
CA PRO A 71 -4.68 8.04 -7.53
C PRO A 71 -5.53 9.32 -7.65
N THR A 72 -5.98 9.60 -8.86
CA THR A 72 -6.94 10.69 -9.13
C THR A 72 -8.30 10.36 -8.49
N PRO A 73 -9.17 11.35 -8.24
CA PRO A 73 -10.52 11.10 -7.70
C PRO A 73 -11.33 10.10 -8.52
N GLN A 74 -11.18 10.10 -9.84
CA GLN A 74 -11.83 9.12 -10.71
C GLN A 74 -11.27 7.71 -10.52
N GLN A 75 -9.97 7.58 -10.32
CA GLN A 75 -9.34 6.31 -10.01
C GLN A 75 -9.73 5.81 -8.62
N VAL A 76 -9.81 6.71 -7.62
CA VAL A 76 -10.31 6.38 -6.28
C VAL A 76 -11.73 5.84 -6.35
N ARG A 77 -12.62 6.47 -7.14
CA ARG A 77 -13.98 5.97 -7.39
C ARG A 77 -13.96 4.52 -7.91
N GLY A 78 -13.16 4.23 -8.93
CA GLY A 78 -13.05 2.87 -9.48
C GLY A 78 -12.46 1.86 -8.47
N ILE A 79 -11.52 2.30 -7.63
CA ILE A 79 -10.96 1.49 -6.53
C ILE A 79 -12.05 1.20 -5.50
N THR A 80 -12.82 2.22 -5.10
CA THR A 80 -13.92 2.08 -4.13
C THR A 80 -14.95 1.05 -4.58
N MET A 81 -15.40 1.15 -5.82
CA MET A 81 -16.37 0.19 -6.37
C MET A 81 -15.85 -1.24 -6.35
N ARG A 82 -14.58 -1.44 -6.74
CA ARG A 82 -13.95 -2.78 -6.74
C ARG A 82 -13.77 -3.31 -5.32
N GLN A 83 -13.33 -2.48 -4.38
CA GLN A 83 -13.16 -2.89 -2.98
C GLN A 83 -14.52 -3.23 -2.33
N TYR A 84 -15.56 -2.45 -2.61
CA TYR A 84 -16.90 -2.74 -2.13
C TYR A 84 -17.43 -4.06 -2.69
N ALA A 85 -17.36 -4.26 -3.99
CA ALA A 85 -17.78 -5.52 -4.62
C ALA A 85 -16.97 -6.73 -4.10
N GLN A 86 -15.69 -6.55 -3.82
CA GLN A 86 -14.86 -7.59 -3.20
C GLN A 86 -15.31 -7.87 -1.77
N LEU A 87 -15.56 -6.83 -0.97
CA LEU A 87 -16.03 -6.94 0.41
C LEU A 87 -17.34 -7.75 0.48
N LEU A 88 -18.31 -7.44 -0.38
CA LEU A 88 -19.58 -8.16 -0.43
C LEU A 88 -19.39 -9.64 -0.79
N ARG A 89 -18.49 -9.95 -1.69
CA ARG A 89 -18.21 -11.36 -2.07
C ARG A 89 -17.46 -12.14 -1.00
N GLN A 90 -16.64 -11.50 -0.21
CA GLN A 90 -15.81 -12.16 0.81
C GLN A 90 -16.57 -12.52 2.08
N HIS A 91 -17.74 -11.93 2.28
CA HIS A 91 -18.50 -12.12 3.52
C HIS A 91 -19.91 -12.66 3.26
N PRO A 92 -20.39 -13.65 4.05
CA PRO A 92 -21.75 -14.20 3.89
C PRO A 92 -22.86 -13.16 4.02
N TRP A 93 -22.64 -12.10 4.81
CA TRP A 93 -23.60 -11.01 4.97
C TRP A 93 -23.67 -10.08 3.76
N GLY A 94 -22.74 -10.18 2.82
CA GLY A 94 -22.70 -9.31 1.64
C GLY A 94 -23.93 -9.43 0.75
N VAL A 95 -24.63 -10.57 0.78
CA VAL A 95 -25.87 -10.80 0.01
C VAL A 95 -27.04 -9.91 0.47
N TYR A 96 -26.95 -9.33 1.65
CA TYR A 96 -27.98 -8.43 2.18
C TYR A 96 -27.78 -6.97 1.79
N PHE A 97 -26.71 -6.66 1.08
CA PHE A 97 -26.41 -5.29 0.63
C PHE A 97 -26.60 -5.12 -0.85
N GLU A 98 -27.07 -3.94 -1.25
CA GLU A 98 -27.12 -3.54 -2.66
C GLU A 98 -25.71 -3.53 -3.26
N PRO A 99 -25.52 -4.12 -4.47
CA PRO A 99 -24.20 -4.23 -5.09
C PRO A 99 -23.64 -2.90 -5.58
N ALA A 100 -24.49 -1.89 -5.76
CA ALA A 100 -24.12 -0.57 -6.22
C ALA A 100 -24.05 0.43 -5.06
N LEU A 101 -22.97 1.23 -5.04
CA LEU A 101 -22.85 2.36 -4.11
C LEU A 101 -23.56 3.59 -4.67
N PRO A 102 -24.36 4.31 -3.84
CA PRO A 102 -24.97 5.58 -4.23
C PRO A 102 -23.92 6.64 -4.61
N GLU A 103 -24.26 7.50 -5.57
CA GLU A 103 -23.36 8.56 -6.03
C GLU A 103 -22.87 9.49 -4.92
N PRO A 104 -23.70 9.94 -3.96
CA PRO A 104 -23.22 10.74 -2.82
C PRO A 104 -22.16 10.05 -1.99
N VAL A 105 -22.24 8.71 -1.82
CA VAL A 105 -21.25 7.91 -1.10
C VAL A 105 -19.94 7.86 -1.86
N LEU A 106 -20.00 7.62 -3.17
CA LEU A 106 -18.81 7.60 -4.03
C LEU A 106 -18.09 8.95 -4.03
N ALA A 107 -18.85 10.05 -4.08
CA ALA A 107 -18.30 11.42 -4.01
C ALA A 107 -17.63 11.69 -2.65
N ALA A 108 -18.25 11.28 -1.55
CA ALA A 108 -17.67 11.42 -0.21
C ALA A 108 -16.37 10.65 -0.07
N LEU A 109 -16.30 9.43 -0.60
CA LEU A 109 -15.13 8.55 -0.53
C LEU A 109 -14.00 8.94 -1.50
N ALA A 110 -14.24 9.79 -2.47
CA ALA A 110 -13.23 10.22 -3.45
C ALA A 110 -11.97 10.89 -2.84
N ARG A 111 -12.07 11.34 -1.59
CA ARG A 111 -10.97 11.95 -0.82
C ARG A 111 -10.21 10.99 0.09
N HIS A 112 -10.65 9.75 0.19
CA HIS A 112 -10.00 8.74 1.04
C HIS A 112 -8.80 8.13 0.33
N THR A 113 -7.82 7.67 1.12
CA THR A 113 -6.74 6.86 0.56
C THR A 113 -7.24 5.44 0.27
N PRO A 114 -6.69 4.73 -0.72
CA PRO A 114 -7.06 3.34 -0.99
C PRO A 114 -6.95 2.42 0.22
N ARG A 115 -6.03 2.71 1.15
CA ARG A 115 -5.84 1.97 2.39
C ARG A 115 -7.01 2.17 3.36
N ASP A 116 -7.51 3.41 3.45
CA ASP A 116 -8.60 3.76 4.38
C ASP A 116 -9.95 3.33 3.86
N LEU A 117 -10.13 3.24 2.54
CA LEU A 117 -11.39 2.83 1.90
C LEU A 117 -11.88 1.47 2.41
N GLY A 118 -11.00 0.46 2.52
CA GLY A 118 -11.39 -0.87 2.97
C GLY A 118 -11.99 -0.85 4.38
N ARG A 119 -11.33 -0.15 5.31
CA ARG A 119 -11.84 0.00 6.69
C ARG A 119 -13.12 0.81 6.75
N ALA A 120 -13.19 1.91 6.00
CA ALA A 120 -14.36 2.77 5.95
C ALA A 120 -15.59 2.02 5.43
N LEU A 121 -15.45 1.27 4.34
CA LEU A 121 -16.52 0.45 3.76
C LEU A 121 -17.00 -0.64 4.71
N HIS A 122 -16.08 -1.36 5.37
CA HIS A 122 -16.44 -2.40 6.33
C HIS A 122 -17.22 -1.81 7.51
N SER A 123 -16.75 -0.69 8.07
CA SER A 123 -17.43 0.00 9.17
C SER A 123 -18.81 0.55 8.76
N ALA A 124 -18.91 1.08 7.53
CA ALA A 124 -20.17 1.58 6.99
C ALA A 124 -21.21 0.47 6.80
N CYS A 125 -20.80 -0.71 6.31
CA CYS A 125 -21.68 -1.88 6.24
C CYS A 125 -22.20 -2.27 7.62
N ALA A 126 -21.34 -2.30 8.64
CA ALA A 126 -21.76 -2.60 10.00
C ALA A 126 -22.78 -1.59 10.56
N ARG A 127 -22.60 -0.29 10.29
CA ARG A 127 -23.53 0.78 10.70
C ARG A 127 -24.86 0.69 9.96
N ALA A 128 -24.83 0.46 8.66
CA ALA A 128 -26.03 0.31 7.85
C ALA A 128 -26.84 -0.94 8.29
N ALA A 129 -26.16 -2.07 8.54
CA ALA A 129 -26.81 -3.28 9.05
C ALA A 129 -27.45 -3.05 10.41
N LYS A 130 -26.77 -2.37 11.35
CA LYS A 130 -27.33 -2.01 12.67
C LYS A 130 -28.56 -1.12 12.53
N ALA A 131 -28.63 -0.30 11.49
CA ALA A 131 -29.78 0.55 11.18
C ALA A 131 -30.86 -0.15 10.31
N GLY A 132 -30.72 -1.46 10.04
CA GLY A 132 -31.66 -2.24 9.23
C GLY A 132 -31.67 -1.87 7.75
N ARG A 133 -30.57 -1.32 7.22
CA ARG A 133 -30.50 -0.86 5.82
C ARG A 133 -29.57 -1.75 4.99
N SER A 134 -29.98 -2.01 3.74
CA SER A 134 -29.19 -2.69 2.72
C SER A 134 -28.38 -1.74 1.83
N VAL A 135 -28.64 -0.45 1.92
CA VAL A 135 -27.96 0.59 1.13
C VAL A 135 -27.12 1.47 2.04
N LEU A 136 -25.86 1.68 1.66
CA LEU A 136 -24.97 2.60 2.36
C LEU A 136 -25.37 4.05 2.11
N SER A 137 -25.25 4.89 3.11
CA SER A 137 -25.45 6.33 3.03
C SER A 137 -24.21 7.08 3.50
N THR A 138 -24.10 8.36 3.22
CA THR A 138 -23.01 9.22 3.69
C THR A 138 -22.91 9.28 5.21
N ALA A 139 -24.03 9.08 5.93
CA ALA A 139 -24.07 9.05 7.39
C ALA A 139 -23.39 7.80 8.00
N ASP A 140 -23.14 6.77 7.21
CA ASP A 140 -22.46 5.56 7.66
C ASP A 140 -20.94 5.71 7.71
N PHE A 141 -20.42 6.80 7.19
CA PHE A 141 -18.99 7.08 7.17
C PHE A 141 -18.64 8.13 8.23
N ASP A 142 -17.50 7.92 8.88
CA ASP A 142 -16.92 8.96 9.72
C ASP A 142 -16.50 10.13 8.84
N PRO A 143 -16.58 11.37 9.34
CA PRO A 143 -16.00 12.50 8.61
C PRO A 143 -14.53 12.17 8.29
N PRO A 144 -14.05 12.56 7.09
CA PRO A 144 -12.66 12.31 6.73
C PRO A 144 -11.78 12.87 7.84
N PRO A 145 -10.74 12.12 8.28
CA PRO A 145 -9.82 12.64 9.27
C PRO A 145 -9.36 14.01 8.81
N ALA A 146 -9.46 15.01 9.69
CA ALA A 146 -8.97 16.36 9.40
C ALA A 146 -7.60 16.16 8.80
N SER A 147 -7.41 16.64 7.56
CA SER A 147 -6.20 16.39 6.81
C SER A 147 -5.05 17.09 7.51
N ASP A 148 -4.44 16.39 8.47
CA ASP A 148 -3.11 16.70 8.94
C ASP A 148 -2.15 16.30 7.79
N ARG A 149 -2.38 16.92 6.64
CA ARG A 149 -1.42 16.99 5.56
C ARG A 149 -0.37 17.97 6.05
N ARG A 150 0.48 17.51 6.96
CA ARG A 150 1.82 18.07 6.98
C ARG A 150 2.32 17.87 5.55
N PRO A 151 2.61 18.96 4.81
CA PRO A 151 3.30 18.82 3.56
C PRO A 151 4.56 18.04 3.93
N MET A 152 4.70 16.81 3.40
CA MET A 152 6.00 16.15 3.44
C MET A 152 6.89 17.09 2.66
N GLY A 153 7.69 17.87 3.41
CA GLY A 153 8.51 18.93 2.90
C GLY A 153 9.49 18.39 1.87
N PHE A 154 9.23 18.79 0.65
CA PHE A 154 10.23 18.88 -0.37
C PHE A 154 10.65 20.35 -0.38
N THR A 155 11.65 20.69 0.38
CA THR A 155 12.53 21.85 0.17
C THR A 155 13.89 21.32 -0.21
#